data_c88e79b5e12f717771ecb9866683290c
#
_entry.id   c88e79b5e12f717771ecb9866683290c
#
_cell.length_a   1.000
_cell.length_b   1.000
_cell.length_c   1.000
_cell.angle_alpha   90.00
_cell.angle_beta   90.00
_cell.angle_gamma   90.00
#
_symmetry.space_group_name_H-M   'P 1'
#
loop_
_entity.id
_entity.type
_entity.pdbx_description
1 polymer ?
#
loop_
_entity_poly.entity_id
_entity_poly.type
_entity_poly.pdbx_seq_one_letter_code
_entity_poly.pdbx_strand_id
1 'polypeptide(L)'
;IIVERREREVMKKYMILSVLLCLGFTGSLFAQSILPDTLLFVFKLHGQTRKYEMSFQEKQDSIYLHWGIERNLKWQSGSYAMGPESVEQATRLSFLQPEDGKHVQLSPEETVYILSRSAYKQLKEQQTLVYNQTTYSVLDSNERALGYPLIHVKDAAEGCEMWILDNPKLALVWRTCNNPLGVNWEVTVQPSN
;
A
#
# COMPACT_ATOMS: atom_id res chain seq x y z
N ILE A 1 -36.31 26.51 50.03
CA ILE A 1 -35.21 27.42 49.52
C ILE A 1 -33.84 26.79 49.73
N ILE A 2 -33.53 26.16 50.89
CA ILE A 2 -32.20 25.57 51.17
C ILE A 2 -31.99 24.27 50.36
N VAL A 3 -33.02 23.45 50.20
CA VAL A 3 -32.96 22.17 49.44
C VAL A 3 -32.73 22.42 47.96
N GLU A 4 -33.43 23.37 47.36
CA GLU A 4 -33.31 23.74 45.93
C GLU A 4 -31.93 24.28 45.56
N ARG A 5 -31.28 24.99 46.48
CA ARG A 5 -29.91 25.50 46.27
C ARG A 5 -28.90 24.37 46.25
N ARG A 6 -29.11 23.34 47.07
CA ARG A 6 -28.20 22.17 47.16
C ARG A 6 -28.31 21.30 45.90
N GLU A 7 -29.50 21.11 45.39
CA GLU A 7 -29.72 20.37 44.14
C GLU A 7 -29.08 21.04 42.89
N ARG A 8 -29.20 22.40 42.82
CA ARG A 8 -28.56 23.16 41.74
C ARG A 8 -27.01 23.09 41.77
N GLU A 9 -26.42 23.09 42.94
CA GLU A 9 -24.98 22.96 43.12
C GLU A 9 -24.49 21.55 42.73
N VAL A 10 -25.26 20.53 43.07
CA VAL A 10 -24.98 19.11 42.71
C VAL A 10 -25.09 18.93 41.21
N MET A 11 -26.17 19.44 40.55
CA MET A 11 -26.31 19.37 39.09
C MET A 11 -25.20 20.11 38.36
N LYS A 12 -24.76 21.29 38.82
CA LYS A 12 -23.62 22.00 38.22
C LYS A 12 -22.33 21.19 38.32
N LYS A 13 -22.08 20.51 39.42
CA LYS A 13 -20.90 19.66 39.57
C LYS A 13 -20.90 18.47 38.59
N TYR A 14 -22.05 17.82 38.39
CA TYR A 14 -22.17 16.72 37.45
C TYR A 14 -22.10 17.20 35.99
N MET A 15 -22.63 18.37 35.67
CA MET A 15 -22.55 18.98 34.35
C MET A 15 -21.11 19.38 34.00
N ILE A 16 -20.35 19.92 34.96
CA ILE A 16 -18.93 20.24 34.78
C ILE A 16 -18.10 18.96 34.63
N LEU A 17 -18.40 17.91 35.40
CA LEU A 17 -17.71 16.63 35.35
C LEU A 17 -17.97 15.92 34.00
N SER A 18 -19.20 16.00 33.47
CA SER A 18 -19.53 15.41 32.15
C SER A 18 -18.87 16.16 30.98
N VAL A 19 -18.75 17.50 31.06
CA VAL A 19 -18.03 18.30 30.05
C VAL A 19 -16.52 18.02 30.09
N LEU A 20 -15.92 17.83 31.28
CA LEU A 20 -14.51 17.44 31.39
C LEU A 20 -14.25 16.01 30.85
N LEU A 21 -15.20 15.09 31.01
CA LEU A 21 -15.07 13.73 30.50
C LEU A 21 -15.14 13.68 28.95
N CYS A 22 -15.89 14.60 28.33
CA CYS A 22 -15.98 14.70 26.87
C CYS A 22 -14.75 15.37 26.23
N LEU A 23 -14.00 16.19 26.97
CA LEU A 23 -12.79 16.84 26.47
C LEU A 23 -11.54 15.97 26.53
N GLY A 24 -11.60 14.84 27.24
CA GLY A 24 -10.45 13.92 27.40
C GLY A 24 -10.24 12.91 26.26
N PHE A 25 -11.15 12.83 25.27
CA PHE A 25 -11.07 11.84 24.17
C PHE A 25 -10.82 12.47 22.81
N THR A 26 -10.07 13.57 22.73
CA THR A 26 -9.40 13.92 21.48
C THR A 26 -8.07 13.14 21.40
N GLY A 27 -8.14 11.83 21.45
CA GLY A 27 -7.07 10.98 21.02
C GLY A 27 -6.87 11.26 19.54
N SER A 28 -5.82 11.98 19.19
CA SER A 28 -5.35 12.10 17.82
C SER A 28 -5.15 10.67 17.32
N LEU A 29 -6.11 10.17 16.54
CA LEU A 29 -5.89 9.04 15.65
C LEU A 29 -4.83 9.50 14.64
N PHE A 30 -3.57 9.51 15.06
CA PHE A 30 -2.48 9.46 14.11
C PHE A 30 -2.73 8.17 13.33
N ALA A 31 -3.16 8.32 12.08
CA ALA A 31 -3.16 7.23 11.15
C ALA A 31 -1.72 6.73 11.11
N GLN A 32 -1.46 5.64 11.85
CA GLN A 32 -0.17 4.99 11.87
C GLN A 32 0.05 4.51 10.44
N SER A 33 1.09 5.02 9.78
CA SER A 33 1.48 4.54 8.45
C SER A 33 1.60 3.01 8.56
N ILE A 34 0.77 2.31 7.81
CA ILE A 34 0.64 0.84 7.88
C ILE A 34 1.90 0.19 7.31
N LEU A 35 2.66 0.93 6.52
CA LEU A 35 3.93 0.52 5.94
C LEU A 35 5.07 1.39 6.46
N PRO A 36 6.30 0.88 6.51
CA PRO A 36 7.50 1.70 6.70
C PRO A 36 7.52 2.85 5.68
N ASP A 37 8.08 3.99 6.08
CA ASP A 37 8.18 5.17 5.20
C ASP A 37 8.97 4.87 3.93
N THR A 38 9.90 3.92 3.99
CA THR A 38 10.71 3.48 2.85
C THR A 38 10.83 1.97 2.81
N LEU A 39 10.58 1.40 1.63
CA LEU A 39 10.76 0.00 1.30
C LEU A 39 11.91 -0.16 0.32
N LEU A 40 12.64 -1.26 0.41
CA LEU A 40 13.69 -1.61 -0.53
C LEU A 40 13.16 -2.64 -1.54
N PHE A 41 13.03 -2.22 -2.80
CA PHE A 41 12.69 -3.08 -3.91
C PHE A 41 13.95 -3.63 -4.56
N VAL A 42 14.10 -4.94 -4.55
CA VAL A 42 15.22 -5.64 -5.17
C VAL A 42 14.76 -6.29 -6.46
N PHE A 43 15.10 -5.68 -7.57
CA PHE A 43 14.78 -6.17 -8.91
C PHE A 43 15.84 -7.11 -9.43
N LYS A 44 15.38 -8.19 -10.06
CA LYS A 44 16.22 -9.10 -10.86
C LYS A 44 15.81 -8.95 -12.33
N LEU A 45 16.67 -8.35 -13.12
CA LEU A 45 16.45 -7.96 -14.51
C LEU A 45 17.55 -8.58 -15.37
N HIS A 46 17.25 -9.61 -16.16
CA HIS A 46 18.17 -10.20 -17.12
C HIS A 46 19.59 -10.46 -16.53
N GLY A 47 19.64 -11.03 -15.30
CA GLY A 47 20.89 -11.33 -14.60
C GLY A 47 21.51 -10.16 -13.82
N GLN A 48 20.93 -8.98 -13.86
CA GLN A 48 21.35 -7.83 -13.06
C GLN A 48 20.44 -7.66 -11.84
N THR A 49 21.02 -7.24 -10.72
CA THR A 49 20.28 -6.84 -9.52
C THR A 49 20.29 -5.34 -9.40
N ARG A 50 19.12 -4.73 -9.21
CA ARG A 50 18.95 -3.29 -8.93
C ARG A 50 18.13 -3.12 -7.67
N LYS A 51 18.54 -2.18 -6.82
CA LYS A 51 17.89 -1.89 -5.55
C LYS A 51 17.36 -0.48 -5.60
N TYR A 52 16.05 -0.31 -5.43
CA TYR A 52 15.39 0.99 -5.35
C TYR A 52 14.82 1.20 -3.96
N GLU A 53 15.02 2.36 -3.41
CA GLU A 53 14.25 2.83 -2.26
C GLU A 53 12.93 3.38 -2.77
N MET A 54 11.81 2.92 -2.20
CA MET A 54 10.48 3.33 -2.63
C MET A 54 9.60 3.67 -1.43
N SER A 55 8.78 4.69 -1.57
CA SER A 55 7.76 5.06 -0.59
C SER A 55 6.42 5.32 -1.25
N PHE A 56 5.33 5.02 -0.53
CA PHE A 56 3.97 5.25 -0.99
C PHE A 56 3.31 6.31 -0.12
N GLN A 57 2.74 7.32 -0.75
CA GLN A 57 2.02 8.39 -0.09
C GLN A 57 0.59 8.46 -0.65
N GLU A 58 -0.40 8.31 0.22
CA GLU A 58 -1.81 8.53 -0.14
C GLU A 58 -2.17 10.00 0.09
N LYS A 59 -2.78 10.62 -0.92
CA LYS A 59 -3.27 12.00 -0.85
C LYS A 59 -4.51 12.15 -1.73
N GLN A 60 -5.65 12.54 -1.16
CA GLN A 60 -6.90 12.79 -1.88
C GLN A 60 -7.28 11.63 -2.82
N ASP A 61 -7.35 10.40 -2.29
CA ASP A 61 -7.66 9.17 -3.01
C ASP A 61 -6.68 8.78 -4.14
N SER A 62 -5.60 9.52 -4.29
CA SER A 62 -4.48 9.22 -5.19
C SER A 62 -3.33 8.61 -4.41
N ILE A 63 -2.58 7.73 -5.05
CA ILE A 63 -1.36 7.16 -4.49
C ILE A 63 -0.16 7.63 -5.31
N TYR A 64 0.82 8.18 -4.61
CA TYR A 64 2.10 8.61 -5.18
C TYR A 64 3.16 7.61 -4.76
N LEU A 65 3.83 7.01 -5.74
CA LEU A 65 5.04 6.22 -5.52
C LEU A 65 6.25 7.11 -5.79
N HIS A 66 7.07 7.35 -4.78
CA HIS A 66 8.39 7.96 -4.93
C HIS A 66 9.44 6.87 -4.98
N TRP A 67 10.41 7.01 -5.87
CA TRP A 67 11.52 6.06 -5.98
C TRP A 67 12.86 6.78 -5.99
N GLY A 68 13.90 6.12 -5.50
CA GLY A 68 15.27 6.57 -5.54
C GLY A 68 16.23 5.41 -5.70
N ILE A 69 17.36 5.66 -6.35
CA ILE A 69 18.45 4.72 -6.52
C ILE A 69 19.79 5.47 -6.61
N GLU A 70 20.83 4.93 -5.98
CA GLU A 70 22.18 5.39 -6.22
C GLU A 70 22.79 4.66 -7.43
N ARG A 71 23.22 5.43 -8.44
CA ARG A 71 23.92 4.92 -9.63
C ARG A 71 25.11 5.81 -9.95
N ASN A 72 26.29 5.21 -10.11
CA ASN A 72 27.53 5.93 -10.44
C ASN A 72 27.81 7.09 -9.45
N LEU A 73 27.66 6.85 -8.15
CA LEU A 73 27.83 7.83 -7.08
C LEU A 73 26.90 9.05 -7.19
N LYS A 74 25.80 8.93 -7.91
CA LYS A 74 24.77 9.95 -8.02
C LYS A 74 23.42 9.36 -7.62
N TRP A 75 22.69 10.11 -6.80
CA TRP A 75 21.30 9.78 -6.47
C TRP A 75 20.40 10.17 -7.62
N GLN A 76 19.61 9.22 -8.10
CA GLN A 76 18.57 9.41 -9.12
C GLN A 76 17.21 9.15 -8.47
N SER A 77 16.22 9.95 -8.81
CA SER A 77 14.89 9.83 -8.21
C SER A 77 13.78 10.33 -9.13
N GLY A 78 12.55 9.95 -8.81
CA GLY A 78 11.37 10.40 -9.51
C GLY A 78 10.10 9.88 -8.84
N SER A 79 8.97 10.00 -9.52
CA SER A 79 7.70 9.50 -8.99
C SER A 79 6.72 9.06 -10.07
N TYR A 80 5.79 8.20 -9.64
CA TYR A 80 4.59 7.81 -10.38
C TYR A 80 3.37 8.24 -9.59
N ALA A 81 2.40 8.87 -10.26
CA ALA A 81 1.13 9.24 -9.65
C ALA A 81 0.01 8.35 -10.22
N MET A 82 -0.69 7.66 -9.33
CA MET A 82 -1.89 6.87 -9.59
C MET A 82 -3.08 7.68 -9.11
N GLY A 83 -3.90 8.19 -10.05
CA GLY A 83 -5.09 8.97 -9.72
C GLY A 83 -6.20 8.14 -9.09
N PRO A 84 -7.29 8.78 -8.58
CA PRO A 84 -8.37 8.08 -7.90
C PRO A 84 -8.99 6.95 -8.73
N GLU A 85 -9.16 7.18 -10.03
CA GLU A 85 -9.71 6.17 -10.95
C GLU A 85 -8.77 4.98 -11.13
N SER A 86 -7.46 5.24 -11.27
CA SER A 86 -6.43 4.20 -11.32
C SER A 86 -6.40 3.37 -10.03
N VAL A 87 -6.39 4.03 -8.88
CA VAL A 87 -6.39 3.36 -7.56
C VAL A 87 -7.65 2.50 -7.37
N GLU A 88 -8.81 2.94 -7.88
CA GLU A 88 -10.06 2.23 -7.70
C GLU A 88 -10.22 1.05 -8.66
N GLN A 89 -9.92 1.21 -9.97
CA GLN A 89 -10.38 0.26 -10.98
C GLN A 89 -9.34 -0.16 -12.04
N ALA A 90 -8.07 0.18 -11.87
CA ALA A 90 -7.04 -0.25 -12.81
C ALA A 90 -7.00 -1.78 -12.96
N THR A 91 -6.69 -2.22 -14.17
CA THR A 91 -6.61 -3.64 -14.55
C THR A 91 -5.23 -4.05 -15.06
N ARG A 92 -4.27 -3.11 -15.06
CA ARG A 92 -2.90 -3.34 -15.53
C ARG A 92 -1.88 -2.94 -14.49
N LEU A 93 -0.87 -3.79 -14.30
CA LEU A 93 0.32 -3.50 -13.52
C LEU A 93 1.42 -3.07 -14.50
N SER A 94 1.79 -1.81 -14.46
CA SER A 94 2.82 -1.26 -15.36
C SER A 94 4.22 -1.50 -14.80
N PHE A 95 5.13 -1.78 -15.71
CA PHE A 95 6.57 -1.95 -15.44
C PHE A 95 7.32 -0.81 -16.11
N LEU A 96 7.16 0.39 -15.56
CA LEU A 96 7.81 1.56 -16.11
C LEU A 96 9.29 1.56 -15.74
N GLN A 97 10.14 1.89 -16.71
CA GLN A 97 11.56 2.14 -16.41
C GLN A 97 11.68 3.52 -15.76
N PRO A 98 12.25 3.59 -14.54
CA PRO A 98 12.46 4.86 -13.87
C PRO A 98 13.45 5.73 -14.65
N GLU A 99 13.07 6.99 -14.90
CA GLU A 99 13.93 8.01 -15.52
C GLU A 99 14.16 9.15 -14.51
N ASP A 100 15.44 9.52 -14.31
CA ASP A 100 15.85 10.52 -13.33
C ASP A 100 15.14 11.86 -13.54
N GLY A 101 14.65 12.43 -12.43
CA GLY A 101 13.93 13.71 -12.41
C GLY A 101 12.51 13.66 -12.99
N LYS A 102 12.01 12.49 -13.43
CA LYS A 102 10.66 12.41 -14.01
C LYS A 102 9.57 12.14 -12.98
N HIS A 103 8.45 12.85 -13.18
CA HIS A 103 7.19 12.64 -12.49
C HIS A 103 6.15 12.20 -13.52
N VAL A 104 5.70 10.96 -13.44
CA VAL A 104 4.80 10.35 -14.43
C VAL A 104 3.41 10.18 -13.85
N GLN A 105 2.41 10.75 -14.52
CA GLN A 105 1.00 10.46 -14.24
C GLN A 105 0.62 9.20 -15.02
N LEU A 106 0.14 8.15 -14.30
CA LEU A 106 -0.35 6.93 -14.94
C LEU A 106 -1.74 7.11 -15.53
N SER A 107 -2.06 6.28 -16.52
CA SER A 107 -3.41 6.21 -17.07
C SER A 107 -4.38 5.58 -16.06
N PRO A 108 -5.71 5.81 -16.20
CA PRO A 108 -6.70 5.23 -15.31
C PRO A 108 -6.67 3.70 -15.23
N GLU A 109 -6.22 3.03 -16.29
CA GLU A 109 -6.16 1.57 -16.35
C GLU A 109 -4.92 0.98 -15.71
N GLU A 110 -3.99 1.82 -15.21
CA GLU A 110 -2.67 1.38 -14.78
C GLU A 110 -2.38 1.68 -13.32
N THR A 111 -1.81 0.71 -12.62
CA THR A 111 -1.12 0.89 -11.35
C THR A 111 0.35 0.48 -11.47
N VAL A 112 1.16 0.81 -10.49
CA VAL A 112 2.54 0.35 -10.39
C VAL A 112 2.78 -0.26 -9.01
N TYR A 113 3.21 -1.52 -9.00
CA TYR A 113 3.51 -2.35 -7.80
C TYR A 113 2.34 -2.56 -6.82
N ILE A 114 1.14 -2.06 -7.08
CA ILE A 114 -0.05 -2.29 -6.27
C ILE A 114 -1.21 -2.78 -7.14
N LEU A 115 -2.15 -3.51 -6.56
CA LEU A 115 -3.44 -3.77 -7.19
C LEU A 115 -4.38 -2.60 -6.95
N SER A 116 -5.34 -2.39 -7.87
CA SER A 116 -6.48 -1.51 -7.62
C SER A 116 -7.38 -2.09 -6.53
N ARG A 117 -8.22 -1.24 -5.92
CA ARG A 117 -9.16 -1.67 -4.88
C ARG A 117 -10.18 -2.69 -5.39
N SER A 118 -10.68 -2.51 -6.62
CA SER A 118 -11.60 -3.48 -7.25
C SER A 118 -10.93 -4.82 -7.52
N ALA A 119 -9.71 -4.83 -8.03
CA ALA A 119 -8.94 -6.05 -8.27
C ALA A 119 -8.64 -6.80 -6.95
N TYR A 120 -8.25 -6.09 -5.90
CA TYR A 120 -8.06 -6.67 -4.58
C TYR A 120 -9.37 -7.25 -4.03
N LYS A 121 -10.48 -6.54 -4.17
CA LYS A 121 -11.81 -7.05 -3.77
C LYS A 121 -12.18 -8.33 -4.51
N GLN A 122 -12.02 -8.35 -5.83
CA GLN A 122 -12.24 -9.54 -6.65
C GLN A 122 -11.38 -10.72 -6.15
N LEU A 123 -10.10 -10.48 -5.91
CA LEU A 123 -9.17 -11.48 -5.39
C LEU A 123 -9.66 -12.10 -4.07
N LYS A 124 -10.16 -11.28 -3.15
CA LYS A 124 -10.68 -11.74 -1.84
C LYS A 124 -11.99 -12.52 -1.96
N GLU A 125 -12.89 -12.08 -2.84
CA GLU A 125 -14.24 -12.68 -2.98
C GLU A 125 -14.24 -13.92 -3.87
N GLN A 126 -13.47 -13.93 -4.96
CA GLN A 126 -13.52 -14.96 -5.98
C GLN A 126 -12.33 -15.93 -5.95
N GLN A 127 -11.29 -15.62 -5.12
CA GLN A 127 -10.03 -16.38 -5.09
C GLN A 127 -9.33 -16.41 -6.45
N THR A 128 -9.63 -15.44 -7.30
CA THR A 128 -9.04 -15.23 -8.63
C THR A 128 -8.80 -13.75 -8.87
N LEU A 129 -7.79 -13.46 -9.66
CA LEU A 129 -7.40 -12.10 -10.05
C LEU A 129 -7.25 -12.07 -11.56
N VAL A 130 -7.89 -11.13 -12.25
CA VAL A 130 -7.62 -10.83 -13.65
C VAL A 130 -6.84 -9.52 -13.73
N TYR A 131 -5.57 -9.60 -14.12
CA TYR A 131 -4.68 -8.45 -14.24
C TYR A 131 -3.75 -8.62 -15.44
N ASN A 132 -3.47 -7.56 -16.18
CA ASN A 132 -2.73 -7.63 -17.45
C ASN A 132 -3.32 -8.63 -18.45
N GLN A 133 -4.65 -8.79 -18.50
CA GLN A 133 -5.35 -9.79 -19.31
C GLN A 133 -5.00 -11.25 -18.96
N THR A 134 -4.37 -11.49 -17.83
CA THR A 134 -3.96 -12.79 -17.32
C THR A 134 -4.81 -13.14 -16.10
N THR A 135 -5.26 -14.39 -16.03
CA THR A 135 -6.01 -14.89 -14.87
C THR A 135 -5.08 -15.62 -13.94
N TYR A 136 -5.05 -15.17 -12.70
CA TYR A 136 -4.31 -15.79 -11.59
C TYR A 136 -5.28 -16.46 -10.65
N SER A 137 -4.91 -17.61 -10.10
CA SER A 137 -5.65 -18.31 -9.05
C SER A 137 -4.87 -18.26 -7.74
N VAL A 138 -5.59 -18.17 -6.62
CA VAL A 138 -5.00 -18.21 -5.29
C VAL A 138 -4.43 -19.58 -5.00
N LEU A 139 -3.25 -19.62 -4.43
CA LEU A 139 -2.60 -20.80 -3.86
C LEU A 139 -2.56 -20.68 -2.35
N ASP A 140 -2.57 -21.80 -1.65
CA ASP A 140 -2.38 -21.81 -0.20
C ASP A 140 -0.99 -21.29 0.16
N SER A 141 -0.95 -20.32 1.07
CA SER A 141 0.27 -19.74 1.58
C SER A 141 0.11 -19.31 3.03
N ASN A 142 1.15 -19.55 3.83
CA ASN A 142 1.24 -19.07 5.21
C ASN A 142 2.29 -17.94 5.34
N GLU A 143 2.78 -17.42 4.21
CA GLU A 143 3.78 -16.37 4.20
C GLU A 143 3.20 -15.05 4.72
N ARG A 144 4.04 -14.26 5.37
CA ARG A 144 3.69 -12.95 5.92
C ARG A 144 4.80 -11.94 5.64
N ALA A 145 4.40 -10.67 5.50
CA ALA A 145 5.30 -9.55 5.42
C ALA A 145 4.72 -8.38 6.22
N LEU A 146 5.54 -7.65 6.97
CA LEU A 146 5.11 -6.50 7.79
C LEU A 146 3.94 -6.79 8.74
N GLY A 147 3.81 -8.05 9.21
CA GLY A 147 2.68 -8.47 10.04
C GLY A 147 1.40 -8.82 9.27
N TYR A 148 1.32 -8.58 7.97
CA TYR A 148 0.19 -8.96 7.12
C TYR A 148 0.40 -10.33 6.47
N PRO A 149 -0.67 -11.12 6.22
CA PRO A 149 -0.60 -12.27 5.33
C PRO A 149 -0.19 -11.85 3.93
N LEU A 150 0.44 -12.76 3.18
CA LEU A 150 0.65 -12.62 1.74
C LEU A 150 -0.31 -13.55 1.01
N ILE A 151 -1.10 -12.99 0.10
CA ILE A 151 -1.94 -13.75 -0.82
C ILE A 151 -1.04 -14.18 -1.98
N HIS A 152 -0.83 -15.48 -2.11
CA HIS A 152 -0.04 -16.05 -3.20
C HIS A 152 -0.94 -16.39 -4.37
N VAL A 153 -0.64 -15.89 -5.54
CA VAL A 153 -1.40 -16.17 -6.77
C VAL A 153 -0.47 -16.65 -7.88
N LYS A 154 -1.01 -17.52 -8.74
CA LYS A 154 -0.29 -18.09 -9.88
C LYS A 154 -1.16 -18.10 -11.12
N ASP A 155 -0.58 -17.75 -12.23
CA ASP A 155 -1.19 -17.94 -13.55
C ASP A 155 -0.88 -19.35 -14.06
N ALA A 156 -1.90 -19.97 -14.71
CA ALA A 156 -1.78 -21.33 -15.19
C ALA A 156 -1.10 -21.46 -16.56
N ALA A 157 -1.02 -20.38 -17.33
CA ALA A 157 -0.52 -20.40 -18.70
C ALA A 157 1.00 -20.30 -18.76
N GLU A 158 1.57 -19.30 -18.08
CA GLU A 158 3.00 -19.01 -18.13
C GLU A 158 3.72 -19.29 -16.79
N GLY A 159 2.94 -19.58 -15.74
CA GLY A 159 3.45 -19.90 -14.43
C GLY A 159 4.00 -18.70 -13.67
N CYS A 160 3.60 -17.48 -14.05
CA CYS A 160 3.94 -16.27 -13.31
C CYS A 160 3.27 -16.30 -11.93
N GLU A 161 4.02 -15.92 -10.91
CA GLU A 161 3.56 -15.92 -9.53
C GLU A 161 3.72 -14.55 -8.90
N MET A 162 2.74 -14.16 -8.07
CA MET A 162 2.78 -12.94 -7.28
C MET A 162 2.40 -13.21 -5.83
N TRP A 163 3.05 -12.53 -4.90
CA TRP A 163 2.69 -12.46 -3.49
C TRP A 163 2.23 -11.05 -3.19
N ILE A 164 0.98 -10.92 -2.79
CA ILE A 164 0.29 -9.65 -2.62
C ILE A 164 0.00 -9.44 -1.14
N LEU A 165 0.37 -8.29 -0.61
CA LEU A 165 0.10 -7.92 0.77
C LEU A 165 -1.42 -7.87 1.02
N ASP A 166 -1.91 -8.67 1.96
CA ASP A 166 -3.34 -8.69 2.34
C ASP A 166 -3.72 -7.45 3.16
N ASN A 167 -3.69 -6.31 2.48
CA ASN A 167 -3.97 -5.00 3.04
C ASN A 167 -4.91 -4.22 2.10
N PRO A 168 -6.18 -3.98 2.50
CA PRO A 168 -7.17 -3.31 1.63
C PRO A 168 -6.83 -1.85 1.31
N LYS A 169 -5.98 -1.19 2.09
CA LYS A 169 -5.52 0.18 1.82
C LYS A 169 -4.41 0.22 0.78
N LEU A 170 -3.55 -0.79 0.77
CA LEU A 170 -2.42 -0.87 -0.14
C LEU A 170 -2.08 -2.34 -0.43
N ALA A 171 -2.75 -2.92 -1.43
CA ALA A 171 -2.51 -4.29 -1.88
C ALA A 171 -1.20 -4.35 -2.70
N LEU A 172 -0.07 -4.21 -1.99
CA LEU A 172 1.26 -4.17 -2.58
C LEU A 172 1.67 -5.53 -3.12
N VAL A 173 2.14 -5.60 -4.36
CA VAL A 173 2.79 -6.79 -4.93
C VAL A 173 4.18 -6.90 -4.33
N TRP A 174 4.29 -7.71 -3.28
CA TRP A 174 5.49 -7.87 -2.46
C TRP A 174 6.62 -8.60 -3.19
N ARG A 175 6.25 -9.57 -3.99
CA ARG A 175 7.21 -10.39 -4.75
C ARG A 175 6.59 -10.89 -6.05
N THR A 176 7.39 -11.00 -7.09
CA THR A 176 7.02 -11.71 -8.33
C THR A 176 8.09 -12.73 -8.71
N CYS A 177 7.65 -13.84 -9.31
CA CYS A 177 8.49 -14.86 -9.90
C CYS A 177 7.98 -15.24 -11.29
N ASN A 178 8.88 -15.72 -12.13
CA ASN A 178 8.55 -16.23 -13.47
C ASN A 178 7.76 -15.24 -14.32
N ASN A 179 8.01 -13.93 -14.14
CA ASN A 179 7.36 -12.93 -14.97
C ASN A 179 7.85 -13.08 -16.42
N PRO A 180 6.94 -13.23 -17.41
CA PRO A 180 7.31 -13.44 -18.81
C PRO A 180 8.12 -12.29 -19.42
N LEU A 181 8.01 -11.09 -18.86
CA LEU A 181 8.84 -9.94 -19.25
C LEU A 181 10.26 -9.99 -18.67
N GLY A 182 10.60 -11.03 -17.90
CA GLY A 182 11.90 -11.17 -17.26
C GLY A 182 12.19 -10.17 -16.12
N VAL A 183 11.14 -9.51 -15.62
CA VAL A 183 11.23 -8.54 -14.53
C VAL A 183 10.65 -9.13 -13.25
N ASN A 184 11.51 -9.63 -12.38
CA ASN A 184 11.09 -10.12 -11.06
C ASN A 184 11.58 -9.15 -9.98
N TRP A 185 10.85 -9.06 -8.90
CA TRP A 185 11.26 -8.27 -7.72
C TRP A 185 10.82 -8.91 -6.43
N GLU A 186 11.46 -8.49 -5.38
CA GLU A 186 11.08 -8.76 -4.01
C GLU A 186 11.25 -7.48 -3.19
N VAL A 187 10.29 -7.22 -2.32
CA VAL A 187 10.34 -6.10 -1.38
C VAL A 187 10.98 -6.56 -0.08
N THR A 188 11.82 -5.73 0.50
CA THR A 188 12.39 -5.93 1.83
C THR A 188 12.26 -4.65 2.64
N VAL A 189 12.34 -4.78 3.96
CA VAL A 189 12.40 -3.63 4.87
C VAL A 189 13.87 -3.33 5.14
N GLN A 190 14.27 -2.08 5.04
CA GLN A 190 15.59 -1.69 5.53
C GLN A 190 15.64 -1.88 7.05
N PRO A 191 16.67 -2.52 7.60
CA PRO A 191 16.87 -2.51 9.04
C PRO A 191 17.00 -1.05 9.49
N SER A 192 16.19 -0.64 10.45
CA SER A 192 16.41 0.65 11.13
C SER A 192 17.77 0.62 11.81
N ASN A 193 18.67 1.48 11.37
CA ASN A 193 19.95 1.72 12.03
C ASN A 193 19.74 2.33 13.43
#